data_f0be69ecbb6d841f506a3342b2305119
#
_entry.id   f0be69ecbb6d841f506a3342b2305119
#
_cell.length_a   1.000
_cell.length_b   1.000
_cell.length_c   1.000
_cell.angle_alpha   90.00
_cell.angle_beta   90.00
_cell.angle_gamma   90.00
#
_symmetry.space_group_name_H-M   'P 1'
#
loop_
_entity.id
_entity.type
_entity.pdbx_description
1 polymer ?
#
loop_
_entity_poly.entity_id
_entity_poly.type
_entity_poly.pdbx_seq_one_letter_code
_entity_poly.pdbx_strand_id
1 'polypeptide(L)'
;MAEPEERGCPCGTQPGAGVRCLGLAQWLSAAPLSQVLFVTREGRELTRQDLLAVVSGCLEDLRQRPGTHCALCFDNGFLFCAALLACLHAGRTPVLHGSLQPRSDADSGAQGRVLLTDQEGLGSPPLRLPPPGASGVQDGGRVALPALPAQAMLLLHTSGTTGERRVVAKSVAQLDAEARLTCSLYGPRLTGLLLCSSVRPGHLYGLSFRIFLPMALSLPSAADLIGYSEQLCAWRGRPLALISSPAFLSRLDTALPPPQLRFVLSSGGQLQQSAVRRLQEWCGVQPDEIYGSTESGVVGFRRRDGGQELWQLPPGVQLSGSDEEPVLHAAHAAAPQGLPLSDRLRRHGDGRFELLGRRDRIVKIEDRRISLTEVRTQLLACSGVADCEVVVVQAGRRACLGAVVVLSQADEDGRAGRRLASELRTRLEAHCVPRRFVFTSAIPTDSLGKRPQALLTALFDAAT
;
A
#
# COMPACT_ATOMS: atom_id res chain seq x y z
N MET A 1 17.47 38.28 42.18
CA MET A 1 17.04 38.17 40.75
C MET A 1 17.77 36.97 40.20
N ALA A 2 17.07 35.85 40.12
CA ALA A 2 17.58 34.61 39.54
C ALA A 2 16.75 34.36 38.31
N GLU A 3 17.42 34.17 37.17
CA GLU A 3 16.83 33.81 35.89
C GLU A 3 16.24 32.37 35.96
N PRO A 4 15.14 32.09 35.26
CA PRO A 4 14.60 30.74 35.23
C PRO A 4 15.35 29.88 34.21
N GLU A 5 15.87 28.75 34.66
CA GLU A 5 16.43 27.67 33.82
C GLU A 5 15.37 27.14 32.82
N GLU A 6 15.67 27.27 31.55
CA GLU A 6 14.98 26.59 30.47
C GLU A 6 15.20 25.07 30.57
N ARG A 7 14.18 24.33 30.97
CA ARG A 7 14.15 22.87 30.85
C ARG A 7 13.91 22.48 29.40
N GLY A 8 14.97 22.08 28.71
CA GLY A 8 14.96 21.54 27.37
C GLY A 8 14.08 20.31 27.28
N CYS A 9 13.25 20.29 26.25
CA CYS A 9 12.42 19.17 25.84
C CYS A 9 13.33 18.02 25.31
N PRO A 10 13.21 16.76 25.80
CA PRO A 10 14.05 15.64 25.35
C PRO A 10 13.50 15.01 24.07
N CYS A 11 13.56 15.69 22.96
CA CYS A 11 13.30 15.09 21.63
C CYS A 11 14.15 15.77 20.54
N GLY A 12 15.44 15.93 20.84
CA GLY A 12 16.45 16.40 19.89
C GLY A 12 17.30 15.24 19.38
N THR A 13 16.75 14.34 18.58
CA THR A 13 17.58 13.55 17.67
C THR A 13 17.91 14.44 16.48
N GLN A 14 19.13 14.98 16.49
CA GLN A 14 19.77 15.55 15.30
C GLN A 14 19.66 14.55 14.14
N PRO A 15 19.46 14.99 12.86
CA PRO A 15 19.50 14.11 11.72
C PRO A 15 20.87 13.46 11.66
N GLY A 16 20.94 12.17 12.04
CA GLY A 16 22.15 11.36 11.99
C GLY A 16 22.72 11.33 10.60
N ALA A 17 24.04 11.11 10.51
CA ALA A 17 24.87 11.00 9.31
C ALA A 17 24.09 10.39 8.14
N GLY A 18 23.97 11.15 7.05
CA GLY A 18 23.04 10.94 5.97
C GLY A 18 22.99 9.50 5.44
N VAL A 19 21.85 8.85 5.62
CA VAL A 19 21.57 7.56 4.98
C VAL A 19 21.65 7.78 3.46
N ARG A 20 22.58 7.09 2.80
CA ARG A 20 22.76 7.19 1.35
C ARG A 20 21.52 6.64 0.65
N CYS A 21 20.81 7.50 -0.09
CA CYS A 21 19.63 7.13 -0.85
C CYS A 21 19.96 7.18 -2.35
N LEU A 22 19.91 6.01 -3.02
CA LEU A 22 20.18 5.88 -4.46
C LEU A 22 18.90 6.21 -5.25
N GLY A 23 19.02 7.09 -6.25
CA GLY A 23 17.97 7.23 -7.27
C GLY A 23 17.93 6.01 -8.19
N LEU A 24 16.79 5.78 -8.86
CA LEU A 24 16.56 4.63 -9.74
C LEU A 24 17.69 4.45 -10.79
N ALA A 25 18.15 5.54 -11.38
CA ALA A 25 19.24 5.51 -12.37
C ALA A 25 20.56 4.93 -11.82
N GLN A 26 20.74 4.88 -10.50
CA GLN A 26 21.95 4.41 -9.83
C GLN A 26 21.83 2.95 -9.35
N TRP A 27 20.63 2.35 -9.38
CA TRP A 27 20.42 1.03 -8.76
C TRP A 27 21.31 -0.07 -9.33
N LEU A 28 21.54 -0.07 -10.65
CA LEU A 28 22.38 -1.07 -11.32
C LEU A 28 23.86 -0.71 -11.34
N SER A 29 24.21 0.57 -11.27
CA SER A 29 25.60 1.06 -11.38
C SER A 29 26.29 1.27 -10.03
N ALA A 30 25.55 1.25 -8.92
CA ALA A 30 26.14 1.43 -7.59
C ALA A 30 27.05 0.26 -7.20
N ALA A 31 28.19 0.56 -6.58
CA ALA A 31 29.10 -0.44 -6.05
C ALA A 31 28.73 -0.83 -4.61
N PRO A 32 28.99 -2.08 -4.16
CA PRO A 32 29.54 -3.18 -4.94
C PRO A 32 28.47 -3.93 -5.73
N LEU A 33 28.86 -4.57 -6.83
CA LEU A 33 27.95 -5.43 -7.61
C LEU A 33 27.56 -6.71 -6.85
N SER A 34 28.39 -7.16 -5.91
CA SER A 34 28.10 -8.28 -4.99
C SER A 34 27.09 -7.93 -3.89
N GLN A 35 26.60 -6.68 -3.83
CA GLN A 35 25.55 -6.30 -2.86
C GLN A 35 24.32 -7.17 -3.03
N VAL A 36 23.93 -7.88 -1.97
CA VAL A 36 22.68 -8.64 -1.90
C VAL A 36 21.51 -7.67 -1.87
N LEU A 37 20.62 -7.78 -2.86
CA LEU A 37 19.42 -6.95 -2.98
C LEU A 37 18.15 -7.74 -2.67
N PHE A 38 18.14 -9.04 -2.99
CA PHE A 38 16.99 -9.90 -2.72
C PHE A 38 17.45 -11.25 -2.15
N VAL A 39 16.55 -11.89 -1.40
CA VAL A 39 16.74 -13.23 -0.86
C VAL A 39 15.50 -14.05 -1.18
N THR A 40 15.64 -15.23 -1.77
CA THR A 40 14.52 -16.14 -2.00
C THR A 40 14.11 -16.85 -0.72
N ARG A 41 12.94 -17.50 -0.73
CA ARG A 41 12.43 -18.27 0.43
C ARG A 41 13.38 -19.41 0.82
N GLU A 42 14.07 -20.01 -0.14
CA GLU A 42 15.06 -21.07 0.06
C GLU A 42 16.40 -20.51 0.60
N GLY A 43 16.49 -19.20 0.83
CA GLY A 43 17.69 -18.55 1.37
C GLY A 43 18.73 -18.19 0.32
N ARG A 44 18.45 -18.34 -0.98
CA ARG A 44 19.36 -17.94 -2.04
C ARG A 44 19.45 -16.41 -2.10
N GLU A 45 20.65 -15.89 -2.06
CA GLU A 45 20.96 -14.48 -2.21
C GLU A 45 21.05 -14.11 -3.69
N LEU A 46 20.41 -13.00 -4.06
CA LEU A 46 20.39 -12.42 -5.40
C LEU A 46 21.03 -11.03 -5.33
N THR A 47 22.12 -10.89 -6.04
CA THR A 47 22.98 -9.70 -6.00
C THR A 47 22.58 -8.66 -7.03
N ARG A 48 23.19 -7.48 -6.96
CA ARG A 48 23.06 -6.46 -8.00
C ARG A 48 23.59 -6.94 -9.36
N GLN A 49 24.62 -7.81 -9.35
CA GLN A 49 25.13 -8.44 -10.56
C GLN A 49 24.09 -9.36 -11.19
N ASP A 50 23.40 -10.18 -10.39
CA ASP A 50 22.31 -11.04 -10.88
C ASP A 50 21.17 -10.19 -11.47
N LEU A 51 20.82 -9.08 -10.81
CA LEU A 51 19.81 -8.16 -11.31
C LEU A 51 20.22 -7.55 -12.66
N LEU A 52 21.45 -7.09 -12.80
CA LEU A 52 21.99 -6.54 -14.05
C LEU A 52 21.95 -7.58 -15.18
N ALA A 53 22.28 -8.83 -14.91
CA ALA A 53 22.25 -9.92 -15.89
C ALA A 53 20.81 -10.15 -16.41
N VAL A 54 19.83 -10.22 -15.51
CA VAL A 54 18.40 -10.42 -15.89
C VAL A 54 17.85 -9.20 -16.63
N VAL A 55 18.19 -7.98 -16.20
CA VAL A 55 17.81 -6.75 -16.90
C VAL A 55 18.37 -6.74 -18.32
N SER A 56 19.63 -7.12 -18.52
CA SER A 56 20.27 -7.15 -19.84
C SER A 56 19.62 -8.16 -20.78
N GLY A 57 19.32 -9.36 -20.29
CA GLY A 57 18.62 -10.38 -21.09
C GLY A 57 17.18 -9.96 -21.46
N CYS A 58 16.45 -9.38 -20.49
CA CYS A 58 15.09 -8.87 -20.73
C CYS A 58 15.10 -7.67 -21.70
N LEU A 59 16.08 -6.79 -21.62
CA LEU A 59 16.25 -5.66 -22.53
C LEU A 59 16.49 -6.12 -23.98
N GLU A 60 17.30 -7.15 -24.17
CA GLU A 60 17.55 -7.71 -25.51
C GLU A 60 16.28 -8.33 -26.11
N ASP A 61 15.52 -9.09 -25.30
CA ASP A 61 14.21 -9.62 -25.72
C ASP A 61 13.22 -8.48 -26.08
N LEU A 62 13.17 -7.42 -25.29
CA LEU A 62 12.31 -6.27 -25.56
C LEU A 62 12.68 -5.53 -26.86
N ARG A 63 13.97 -5.45 -27.21
CA ARG A 63 14.40 -4.81 -28.48
C ARG A 63 13.85 -5.51 -29.72
N GLN A 64 13.60 -6.82 -29.62
CA GLN A 64 13.08 -7.64 -30.74
C GLN A 64 11.55 -7.60 -30.85
N ARG A 65 10.85 -7.06 -29.85
CA ARG A 65 9.38 -7.00 -29.82
C ARG A 65 8.87 -5.61 -30.17
N PRO A 66 7.81 -5.47 -30.96
CA PRO A 66 7.18 -4.16 -31.17
C PRO A 66 6.46 -3.68 -29.91
N GLY A 67 6.25 -2.36 -29.78
CA GLY A 67 5.43 -1.76 -28.74
C GLY A 67 6.15 -0.72 -27.90
N THR A 68 5.37 0.19 -27.32
CA THR A 68 5.85 1.32 -26.51
C THR A 68 5.56 1.15 -25.01
N HIS A 69 4.72 0.18 -24.65
CA HIS A 69 4.29 -0.07 -23.28
C HIS A 69 4.57 -1.52 -22.87
N CYS A 70 4.88 -1.73 -21.59
CA CYS A 70 5.04 -3.06 -21.01
C CYS A 70 4.11 -3.21 -19.82
N ALA A 71 3.17 -4.15 -19.90
CA ALA A 71 2.35 -4.54 -18.76
C ALA A 71 3.18 -5.42 -17.81
N LEU A 72 3.30 -5.05 -16.55
CA LEU A 72 4.08 -5.77 -15.54
C LEU A 72 3.14 -6.48 -14.55
N CYS A 73 3.18 -7.82 -14.54
CA CYS A 73 2.34 -8.68 -13.70
C CYS A 73 3.22 -9.68 -12.94
N PHE A 74 3.65 -9.34 -11.72
CA PHE A 74 4.61 -10.13 -10.93
C PHE A 74 4.20 -10.24 -9.48
N ASP A 75 4.48 -11.41 -8.89
CA ASP A 75 4.50 -11.62 -7.44
C ASP A 75 5.92 -11.55 -6.89
N ASN A 76 6.92 -12.01 -7.65
CA ASN A 76 8.33 -11.97 -7.26
C ASN A 76 8.92 -10.57 -7.42
N GLY A 77 9.44 -10.00 -6.34
CA GLY A 77 9.97 -8.62 -6.29
C GLY A 77 11.24 -8.42 -7.10
N PHE A 78 12.12 -9.43 -7.15
CA PHE A 78 13.35 -9.37 -7.95
C PHE A 78 13.04 -9.34 -9.45
N LEU A 79 12.17 -10.23 -9.92
CA LEU A 79 11.77 -10.28 -11.32
C LEU A 79 10.97 -9.05 -11.73
N PHE A 80 10.10 -8.54 -10.85
CA PHE A 80 9.45 -7.26 -11.07
C PHE A 80 10.45 -6.11 -11.25
N CYS A 81 11.46 -6.03 -10.36
CA CYS A 81 12.49 -5.00 -10.42
C CYS A 81 13.28 -5.09 -11.74
N ALA A 82 13.65 -6.31 -12.16
CA ALA A 82 14.35 -6.55 -13.42
C ALA A 82 13.51 -6.12 -14.63
N ALA A 83 12.23 -6.50 -14.67
CA ALA A 83 11.30 -6.14 -15.75
C ALA A 83 11.05 -4.63 -15.81
N LEU A 84 10.88 -3.97 -14.66
CA LEU A 84 10.72 -2.53 -14.55
C LEU A 84 11.93 -1.79 -15.14
N LEU A 85 13.15 -2.17 -14.72
CA LEU A 85 14.38 -1.54 -15.20
C LEU A 85 14.60 -1.81 -16.69
N ALA A 86 14.42 -3.04 -17.17
CA ALA A 86 14.55 -3.37 -18.58
C ALA A 86 13.57 -2.56 -19.45
N CYS A 87 12.31 -2.43 -19.01
CA CYS A 87 11.30 -1.63 -19.69
C CYS A 87 11.73 -0.15 -19.79
N LEU A 88 12.18 0.45 -18.71
CA LEU A 88 12.63 1.84 -18.67
C LEU A 88 13.88 2.07 -19.53
N HIS A 89 14.87 1.17 -19.46
CA HIS A 89 16.07 1.22 -20.30
C HIS A 89 15.79 0.95 -21.79
N ALA A 90 14.69 0.25 -22.11
CA ALA A 90 14.20 0.11 -23.48
C ALA A 90 13.46 1.37 -23.99
N GLY A 91 13.34 2.42 -23.18
CA GLY A 91 12.56 3.62 -23.51
C GLY A 91 11.05 3.38 -23.55
N ARG A 92 10.55 2.30 -22.89
CA ARG A 92 9.14 1.95 -22.86
C ARG A 92 8.48 2.39 -21.56
N THR A 93 7.16 2.54 -21.59
CA THR A 93 6.37 2.92 -20.42
C THR A 93 5.89 1.67 -19.68
N PRO A 94 6.32 1.43 -18.43
CA PRO A 94 5.77 0.38 -17.59
C PRO A 94 4.32 0.68 -17.23
N VAL A 95 3.44 -0.31 -17.39
CA VAL A 95 2.03 -0.27 -16.99
C VAL A 95 1.84 -1.27 -15.86
N LEU A 96 1.50 -0.76 -14.68
CA LEU A 96 1.37 -1.56 -13.47
C LEU A 96 -0.07 -1.94 -13.22
N HIS A 97 -0.31 -3.24 -13.08
CA HIS A 97 -1.61 -3.79 -12.74
C HIS A 97 -1.59 -4.33 -11.30
N GLY A 98 -2.55 -3.90 -10.51
CA GLY A 98 -2.68 -4.37 -9.13
C GLY A 98 -3.15 -5.82 -8.99
N SER A 99 -3.69 -6.43 -10.05
CA SER A 99 -4.08 -7.85 -10.09
C SER A 99 -3.22 -8.61 -11.09
N LEU A 100 -2.99 -9.91 -10.81
CA LEU A 100 -2.25 -10.81 -11.71
C LEU A 100 -3.07 -11.28 -12.93
N GLN A 101 -4.37 -11.02 -12.94
CA GLN A 101 -5.22 -11.35 -14.08
C GLN A 101 -5.41 -10.08 -14.92
N PRO A 102 -4.75 -9.94 -16.09
CA PRO A 102 -5.24 -9.05 -17.13
C PRO A 102 -6.62 -9.57 -17.54
N ARG A 103 -7.68 -8.94 -17.02
CA ARG A 103 -9.06 -9.29 -17.42
C ARG A 103 -9.25 -8.83 -18.86
N SER A 104 -9.40 -9.83 -19.76
CA SER A 104 -9.75 -9.71 -21.17
C SER A 104 -8.75 -8.99 -22.09
N ASP A 105 -8.80 -9.38 -23.38
CA ASP A 105 -8.00 -8.87 -24.50
C ASP A 105 -8.04 -7.35 -24.70
N ALA A 106 -9.00 -6.65 -24.10
CA ALA A 106 -9.06 -5.19 -24.10
C ALA A 106 -7.93 -4.53 -23.27
N ASP A 107 -7.43 -5.20 -22.21
CA ASP A 107 -6.30 -4.70 -21.41
C ASP A 107 -4.94 -5.18 -21.94
N SER A 108 -4.89 -6.34 -22.59
CA SER A 108 -3.68 -6.91 -23.19
C SER A 108 -3.55 -6.59 -24.69
N GLY A 109 -4.63 -6.22 -25.38
CA GLY A 109 -4.73 -6.11 -26.81
C GLY A 109 -4.78 -4.70 -27.40
N ALA A 110 -4.73 -3.62 -26.60
CA ALA A 110 -4.51 -2.30 -27.16
C ALA A 110 -3.14 -2.27 -27.82
N GLN A 111 -3.11 -2.19 -29.16
CA GLN A 111 -1.99 -2.24 -30.06
C GLN A 111 -0.65 -1.78 -29.43
N GLY A 112 0.31 -2.72 -29.32
CA GLY A 112 1.68 -2.39 -28.93
C GLY A 112 2.03 -2.53 -27.47
N ARG A 113 1.29 -3.31 -26.65
CA ARG A 113 1.68 -3.66 -25.28
C ARG A 113 2.38 -5.03 -25.24
N VAL A 114 3.52 -5.09 -24.56
CA VAL A 114 4.23 -6.34 -24.24
C VAL A 114 3.91 -6.73 -22.79
N LEU A 115 3.45 -7.96 -22.57
CA LEU A 115 3.28 -8.50 -21.23
C LEU A 115 4.61 -9.08 -20.73
N LEU A 116 5.04 -8.66 -19.55
CA LEU A 116 6.12 -9.27 -18.78
C LEU A 116 5.55 -9.82 -17.47
N THR A 117 5.87 -11.07 -17.16
CA THR A 117 5.28 -11.77 -16.00
C THR A 117 6.19 -12.87 -15.48
N ASP A 118 6.00 -13.28 -14.23
CA ASP A 118 6.56 -14.50 -13.63
C ASP A 118 5.55 -15.65 -13.59
N GLN A 119 4.32 -15.43 -14.11
CA GLN A 119 3.22 -16.38 -14.07
C GLN A 119 3.15 -17.21 -15.36
N GLU A 120 2.92 -18.52 -15.22
CA GLU A 120 2.66 -19.41 -16.35
C GLU A 120 1.23 -19.21 -16.90
N GLY A 121 1.08 -19.41 -18.20
CA GLY A 121 -0.24 -19.40 -18.85
C GLY A 121 -0.83 -18.03 -19.17
N LEU A 122 -0.10 -16.93 -18.97
CA LEU A 122 -0.56 -15.57 -19.31
C LEU A 122 -0.18 -15.12 -20.74
N GLY A 123 0.07 -16.06 -21.67
CA GLY A 123 0.30 -15.72 -23.08
C GLY A 123 1.67 -15.13 -23.43
N SER A 124 2.59 -15.03 -22.46
CA SER A 124 3.99 -14.65 -22.66
C SER A 124 4.88 -15.62 -21.87
N PRO A 125 6.09 -15.94 -22.38
CA PRO A 125 7.03 -16.74 -21.61
C PRO A 125 7.34 -16.05 -20.27
N PRO A 126 7.22 -16.77 -19.13
CA PRO A 126 7.47 -16.15 -17.84
C PRO A 126 8.96 -15.86 -17.64
N LEU A 127 9.28 -14.69 -17.08
CA LEU A 127 10.62 -14.42 -16.58
C LEU A 127 10.95 -15.41 -15.46
N ARG A 128 12.21 -15.88 -15.45
CA ARG A 128 12.71 -16.83 -14.46
C ARG A 128 13.88 -16.23 -13.72
N LEU A 129 14.08 -16.69 -12.47
CA LEU A 129 15.30 -16.41 -11.74
C LEU A 129 16.50 -16.99 -12.50
N PRO A 130 17.66 -16.29 -12.50
CA PRO A 130 18.86 -16.83 -13.11
C PRO A 130 19.24 -18.15 -12.42
N PRO A 131 19.79 -19.17 -13.11
CA PRO A 131 20.26 -20.39 -12.46
C PRO A 131 21.36 -20.07 -11.41
N PRO A 132 21.52 -20.88 -10.36
CA PRO A 132 22.60 -20.70 -9.40
C PRO A 132 23.95 -20.69 -10.09
N GLY A 133 24.81 -19.71 -9.79
CA GLY A 133 26.15 -19.60 -10.38
C GLY A 133 26.17 -19.07 -11.82
N ALA A 134 25.04 -18.72 -12.41
CA ALA A 134 24.97 -18.14 -13.76
C ALA A 134 25.37 -16.65 -13.80
N SER A 135 26.22 -16.19 -12.90
CA SER A 135 26.85 -14.86 -12.92
C SER A 135 27.78 -14.72 -14.14
N GLY A 136 27.22 -14.99 -15.32
CA GLY A 136 27.92 -15.05 -16.60
C GLY A 136 28.28 -13.71 -17.23
N VAL A 137 28.37 -12.65 -16.45
CA VAL A 137 29.14 -11.47 -16.86
C VAL A 137 30.57 -11.78 -16.49
N GLN A 138 31.33 -12.37 -17.43
CA GLN A 138 32.78 -12.51 -17.30
C GLN A 138 33.37 -11.16 -16.91
N ASP A 139 34.24 -11.19 -15.91
CA ASP A 139 35.01 -10.09 -15.40
C ASP A 139 35.52 -9.22 -16.56
N GLY A 140 35.03 -7.96 -16.69
CA GLY A 140 35.50 -7.01 -17.67
C GLY A 140 34.45 -6.42 -18.66
N GLY A 141 33.33 -7.06 -18.88
CA GLY A 141 32.27 -6.53 -19.76
C GLY A 141 31.25 -5.68 -19.01
N ARG A 142 31.48 -4.36 -18.85
CA ARG A 142 30.42 -3.43 -18.47
C ARG A 142 29.32 -3.49 -19.53
N VAL A 143 28.20 -4.14 -19.21
CA VAL A 143 27.00 -4.03 -20.04
C VAL A 143 26.56 -2.56 -19.98
N ALA A 144 26.82 -1.83 -21.06
CA ALA A 144 26.40 -0.44 -21.17
C ALA A 144 24.88 -0.43 -21.42
N LEU A 145 24.10 -0.18 -20.36
CA LEU A 145 22.66 0.03 -20.50
C LEU A 145 22.40 1.40 -21.13
N PRO A 146 21.39 1.52 -22.00
CA PRO A 146 20.93 2.83 -22.49
C PRO A 146 20.61 3.76 -21.31
N ALA A 147 20.84 5.04 -21.49
CA ALA A 147 20.43 6.02 -20.49
C ALA A 147 18.92 5.98 -20.28
N LEU A 148 18.47 6.19 -19.05
CA LEU A 148 17.05 6.35 -18.77
C LEU A 148 16.53 7.64 -19.45
N PRO A 149 15.36 7.62 -20.09
CA PRO A 149 14.75 8.82 -20.62
C PRO A 149 14.54 9.88 -19.51
N ALA A 150 14.84 11.15 -19.79
CA ALA A 150 14.66 12.23 -18.82
C ALA A 150 13.22 12.37 -18.31
N GLN A 151 12.25 11.98 -19.12
CA GLN A 151 10.82 11.99 -18.81
C GLN A 151 10.23 10.59 -18.67
N ALA A 152 11.00 9.64 -18.14
CA ALA A 152 10.51 8.28 -17.91
C ALA A 152 9.29 8.28 -16.97
N MET A 153 8.21 7.67 -17.43
CA MET A 153 6.92 7.63 -16.75
C MET A 153 6.50 6.19 -16.49
N LEU A 154 5.72 6.00 -15.44
CA LEU A 154 5.01 4.76 -15.14
C LEU A 154 3.51 5.04 -15.11
N LEU A 155 2.70 4.09 -15.58
CA LEU A 155 1.24 4.14 -15.50
C LEU A 155 0.75 3.14 -14.46
N LEU A 156 -0.02 3.62 -13.49
CA LEU A 156 -0.60 2.80 -12.42
C LEU A 156 -2.12 2.74 -12.59
N HIS A 157 -2.64 1.54 -12.74
CA HIS A 157 -4.09 1.32 -12.76
C HIS A 157 -4.65 1.28 -11.34
N THR A 158 -5.66 2.11 -11.07
CA THR A 158 -6.38 2.11 -9.80
C THR A 158 -7.78 1.56 -9.98
N SER A 159 -8.28 0.77 -9.02
CA SER A 159 -9.69 0.44 -8.93
C SER A 159 -10.43 1.66 -8.39
N GLY A 160 -11.13 2.41 -9.26
CA GLY A 160 -12.00 3.50 -8.82
C GLY A 160 -13.11 2.99 -7.90
N THR A 161 -13.50 3.79 -6.89
CA THR A 161 -14.67 3.49 -6.02
C THR A 161 -15.97 3.43 -6.81
N THR A 162 -16.04 4.04 -8.00
CA THR A 162 -17.15 4.07 -8.94
C THR A 162 -17.18 2.90 -9.93
N GLY A 163 -16.21 1.96 -9.84
CA GLY A 163 -16.08 0.84 -10.78
C GLY A 163 -15.31 1.17 -12.08
N GLU A 164 -15.12 2.44 -12.41
CA GLU A 164 -14.27 2.85 -13.54
C GLU A 164 -12.79 2.80 -13.13
N ARG A 165 -11.97 2.19 -13.97
CA ARG A 165 -10.52 2.16 -13.79
C ARG A 165 -9.94 3.52 -14.15
N ARG A 166 -9.16 4.09 -13.24
CA ARG A 166 -8.39 5.29 -13.51
C ARG A 166 -6.93 4.93 -13.70
N VAL A 167 -6.27 5.65 -14.59
CA VAL A 167 -4.83 5.54 -14.81
C VAL A 167 -4.16 6.76 -14.20
N VAL A 168 -3.20 6.52 -13.32
CA VAL A 168 -2.37 7.57 -12.73
C VAL A 168 -0.98 7.45 -13.31
N ALA A 169 -0.50 8.53 -13.91
CA ALA A 169 0.86 8.63 -14.42
C ALA A 169 1.77 9.21 -13.34
N LYS A 170 2.92 8.58 -13.11
CA LYS A 170 3.99 9.10 -12.25
C LYS A 170 5.32 9.05 -12.97
N SER A 171 6.09 10.13 -12.85
CA SER A 171 7.46 10.14 -13.36
C SER A 171 8.41 9.41 -12.42
N VAL A 172 9.53 8.91 -12.96
CA VAL A 172 10.63 8.35 -12.15
C VAL A 172 11.12 9.39 -11.13
N ALA A 173 11.17 10.66 -11.51
CA ALA A 173 11.57 11.75 -10.61
C ALA A 173 10.64 11.88 -9.39
N GLN A 174 9.32 11.71 -9.58
CA GLN A 174 8.35 11.71 -8.48
C GLN A 174 8.53 10.49 -7.57
N LEU A 175 8.77 9.31 -8.14
CA LEU A 175 9.02 8.09 -7.36
C LEU A 175 10.35 8.17 -6.60
N ASP A 176 11.39 8.74 -7.20
CA ASP A 176 12.67 9.00 -6.51
C ASP A 176 12.51 10.06 -5.39
N ALA A 177 11.64 11.06 -5.58
CA ALA A 177 11.32 12.02 -4.53
C ALA A 177 10.61 11.34 -3.34
N GLU A 178 9.66 10.45 -3.61
CA GLU A 178 8.99 9.65 -2.57
C GLU A 178 9.97 8.69 -1.88
N ALA A 179 10.87 8.05 -2.65
CA ALA A 179 11.90 7.19 -2.09
C ALA A 179 12.84 7.95 -1.14
N ARG A 180 13.31 9.15 -1.53
CA ARG A 180 14.13 10.01 -0.63
C ARG A 180 13.38 10.37 0.65
N LEU A 181 12.10 10.73 0.55
CA LEU A 181 11.26 11.02 1.72
C LEU A 181 11.16 9.80 2.64
N THR A 182 10.83 8.63 2.11
CA THR A 182 10.66 7.41 2.90
C THR A 182 11.98 6.88 3.44
N CYS A 183 13.11 7.06 2.74
CA CYS A 183 14.46 6.81 3.24
C CYS A 183 14.77 7.67 4.47
N SER A 184 14.41 8.96 4.45
CA SER A 184 14.64 9.84 5.60
C SER A 184 13.78 9.46 6.81
N LEU A 185 12.54 9.02 6.59
CA LEU A 185 11.62 8.63 7.66
C LEU A 185 11.98 7.28 8.31
N TYR A 186 12.37 6.31 7.49
CA TYR A 186 12.46 4.92 7.93
C TYR A 186 13.85 4.29 7.82
N GLY A 187 14.75 4.86 7.01
CA GLY A 187 16.09 4.29 6.74
C GLY A 187 16.85 3.88 8.00
N PRO A 188 16.99 4.72 9.03
CA PRO A 188 17.69 4.36 10.25
C PRO A 188 17.09 3.16 11.00
N ARG A 189 15.76 2.98 10.91
CA ARG A 189 15.04 1.87 11.58
C ARG A 189 15.07 0.58 10.76
N LEU A 190 15.40 0.64 9.47
CA LEU A 190 15.44 -0.50 8.55
C LEU A 190 16.84 -1.10 8.39
N THR A 191 17.88 -0.41 8.85
CA THR A 191 19.27 -0.87 8.76
C THR A 191 19.43 -2.22 9.43
N GLY A 192 20.03 -3.20 8.71
CA GLY A 192 20.26 -4.55 9.19
C GLY A 192 19.03 -5.47 9.19
N LEU A 193 17.88 -5.01 8.69
CA LEU A 193 16.66 -5.82 8.59
C LEU A 193 16.53 -6.42 7.18
N LEU A 194 15.97 -7.63 7.09
CA LEU A 194 15.43 -8.17 5.84
C LEU A 194 14.01 -7.66 5.65
N LEU A 195 13.74 -6.98 4.53
CA LEU A 195 12.43 -6.45 4.24
C LEU A 195 11.54 -7.52 3.60
N CYS A 196 10.48 -7.92 4.29
CA CYS A 196 9.43 -8.80 3.80
C CYS A 196 8.18 -7.99 3.42
N SER A 197 7.37 -8.48 2.49
CA SER A 197 6.16 -7.77 2.08
C SER A 197 4.98 -8.70 1.79
N SER A 198 3.80 -8.33 2.28
CA SER A 198 2.53 -8.97 1.91
C SER A 198 1.78 -8.18 0.83
N VAL A 199 2.38 -7.11 0.29
CA VAL A 199 1.77 -6.28 -0.75
C VAL A 199 2.49 -6.45 -2.08
N ARG A 200 1.70 -6.48 -3.18
CA ARG A 200 2.23 -6.63 -4.53
C ARG A 200 2.89 -5.35 -5.03
N PRO A 201 3.95 -5.45 -5.85
CA PRO A 201 4.64 -4.28 -6.39
C PRO A 201 3.86 -3.54 -7.48
N GLY A 202 2.78 -4.14 -8.00
CA GLY A 202 1.90 -3.52 -9.01
C GLY A 202 1.02 -2.37 -8.50
N HIS A 203 1.00 -2.10 -7.18
CA HIS A 203 0.34 -0.94 -6.58
C HIS A 203 1.37 0.07 -6.11
N LEU A 204 1.01 1.37 -6.05
CA LEU A 204 1.94 2.41 -5.62
C LEU A 204 2.56 2.09 -4.26
N TYR A 205 1.77 1.67 -3.27
CA TYR A 205 2.30 1.32 -1.95
C TYR A 205 3.36 0.21 -2.01
N GLY A 206 3.09 -0.87 -2.76
CA GLY A 206 4.08 -1.93 -2.97
C GLY A 206 5.26 -1.47 -3.81
N LEU A 207 5.04 -0.65 -4.84
CA LEU A 207 6.11 -0.06 -5.63
C LEU A 207 7.04 0.78 -4.75
N SER A 208 6.49 1.71 -3.97
CA SER A 208 7.27 2.63 -3.14
C SER A 208 7.99 1.92 -2.00
N PHE A 209 7.31 1.00 -1.28
CA PHE A 209 7.85 0.45 -0.03
C PHE A 209 8.48 -0.93 -0.15
N ARG A 210 8.07 -1.76 -1.13
CA ARG A 210 8.68 -3.07 -1.38
C ARG A 210 9.81 -3.00 -2.40
N ILE A 211 9.80 -2.02 -3.33
CA ILE A 211 10.79 -1.90 -4.40
C ILE A 211 11.66 -0.65 -4.23
N PHE A 212 11.08 0.55 -4.33
CA PHE A 212 11.88 1.78 -4.33
C PHE A 212 12.65 2.00 -3.01
N LEU A 213 12.00 1.88 -1.87
CA LEU A 213 12.63 2.10 -0.56
C LEU A 213 13.83 1.17 -0.32
N PRO A 214 13.72 -0.18 -0.42
CA PRO A 214 14.87 -1.06 -0.19
C PRO A 214 15.94 -0.92 -1.28
N MET A 215 15.58 -0.71 -2.54
CA MET A 215 16.55 -0.49 -3.62
C MET A 215 17.33 0.81 -3.41
N ALA A 216 16.66 1.88 -3.01
CA ALA A 216 17.28 3.17 -2.71
C ALA A 216 18.24 3.09 -1.52
N LEU A 217 17.94 2.25 -0.54
CA LEU A 217 18.78 2.02 0.64
C LEU A 217 19.82 0.88 0.44
N SER A 218 19.76 0.15 -0.68
CA SER A 218 20.51 -1.10 -0.90
C SER A 218 20.30 -2.12 0.22
N LEU A 219 19.06 -2.22 0.73
CA LEU A 219 18.67 -3.19 1.75
C LEU A 219 18.22 -4.51 1.13
N PRO A 220 18.55 -5.66 1.75
CA PRO A 220 18.06 -6.95 1.30
C PRO A 220 16.53 -7.06 1.49
N SER A 221 15.84 -7.58 0.49
CA SER A 221 14.40 -7.80 0.50
C SER A 221 14.06 -9.25 0.17
N ALA A 222 12.97 -9.78 0.76
CA ALA A 222 12.44 -11.06 0.32
C ALA A 222 11.92 -10.93 -1.12
N ALA A 223 12.40 -11.79 -2.01
CA ALA A 223 11.98 -11.82 -3.40
C ALA A 223 10.49 -12.21 -3.50
N ASP A 224 10.07 -13.17 -2.68
CA ASP A 224 8.74 -13.74 -2.69
C ASP A 224 7.74 -12.91 -1.89
N LEU A 225 6.49 -12.93 -2.34
CA LEU A 225 5.36 -12.32 -1.62
C LEU A 225 5.03 -13.16 -0.37
N ILE A 226 4.76 -12.51 0.75
CA ILE A 226 4.23 -13.14 1.96
C ILE A 226 2.69 -13.19 1.85
N GLY A 227 2.12 -14.34 1.59
CA GLY A 227 0.67 -14.56 1.51
C GLY A 227 0.05 -15.08 2.80
N TYR A 228 0.86 -15.77 3.64
CA TYR A 228 0.41 -16.50 4.84
C TYR A 228 1.38 -16.30 6.00
N SER A 229 0.90 -16.46 7.22
CA SER A 229 1.68 -16.29 8.44
C SER A 229 2.88 -17.25 8.53
N GLU A 230 2.72 -18.48 8.07
CA GLU A 230 3.76 -19.51 8.05
C GLU A 230 4.96 -19.08 7.19
N GLN A 231 4.69 -18.39 6.07
CA GLN A 231 5.76 -17.87 5.20
C GLN A 231 6.55 -16.75 5.88
N LEU A 232 5.90 -15.92 6.69
CA LEU A 232 6.58 -14.91 7.49
C LEU A 232 7.40 -15.56 8.61
N CYS A 233 6.83 -16.55 9.29
CA CYS A 233 7.52 -17.28 10.36
C CYS A 233 8.67 -18.17 9.86
N ALA A 234 8.71 -18.51 8.57
CA ALA A 234 9.82 -19.28 7.98
C ALA A 234 11.15 -18.52 7.98
N TRP A 235 11.15 -17.20 8.07
CA TRP A 235 12.35 -16.36 8.14
C TRP A 235 12.98 -16.32 9.56
N ARG A 236 12.96 -17.45 10.27
CA ARG A 236 13.52 -17.56 11.63
C ARG A 236 15.00 -17.19 11.67
N GLY A 237 15.41 -16.54 12.74
CA GLY A 237 16.81 -16.16 12.96
C GLY A 237 17.26 -14.88 12.26
N ARG A 238 16.41 -14.24 11.46
CA ARG A 238 16.70 -12.94 10.82
C ARG A 238 15.81 -11.84 11.39
N PRO A 239 16.35 -10.68 11.71
CA PRO A 239 15.55 -9.51 12.06
C PRO A 239 14.81 -8.98 10.82
N LEU A 240 13.49 -8.78 10.92
CA LEU A 240 12.62 -8.51 9.80
C LEU A 240 11.95 -7.13 9.89
N ALA A 241 11.76 -6.51 8.73
CA ALA A 241 10.79 -5.45 8.49
C ALA A 241 9.64 -5.99 7.64
N LEU A 242 8.39 -5.74 8.00
CA LEU A 242 7.21 -6.18 7.27
C LEU A 242 6.46 -4.98 6.69
N ILE A 243 6.36 -4.93 5.37
CA ILE A 243 5.47 -4.01 4.63
C ILE A 243 4.15 -4.74 4.37
N SER A 244 3.05 -4.23 4.91
CA SER A 244 1.81 -4.99 4.96
C SER A 244 0.56 -4.13 4.79
N SER A 245 -0.59 -4.76 4.84
CA SER A 245 -1.90 -4.13 4.80
C SER A 245 -2.73 -4.50 6.02
N PRO A 246 -3.75 -3.70 6.40
CA PRO A 246 -4.66 -4.04 7.48
C PRO A 246 -5.32 -5.41 7.30
N ALA A 247 -5.64 -5.79 6.06
CA ALA A 247 -6.26 -7.06 5.74
C ALA A 247 -5.36 -8.27 6.06
N PHE A 248 -4.06 -8.17 5.79
CA PHE A 248 -3.10 -9.22 6.15
C PHE A 248 -2.86 -9.25 7.66
N LEU A 249 -2.59 -8.09 8.27
CA LEU A 249 -2.33 -7.99 9.72
C LEU A 249 -3.51 -8.46 10.58
N SER A 250 -4.74 -8.29 10.11
CA SER A 250 -5.94 -8.76 10.81
C SER A 250 -6.11 -10.29 10.78
N ARG A 251 -5.45 -10.97 9.84
CA ARG A 251 -5.52 -12.42 9.65
C ARG A 251 -4.26 -13.17 10.09
N LEU A 252 -3.32 -12.47 10.74
CA LEU A 252 -2.13 -13.11 11.28
C LEU A 252 -2.51 -14.22 12.27
N ASP A 253 -1.95 -15.41 12.05
CA ASP A 253 -2.03 -16.51 12.99
C ASP A 253 -1.01 -16.32 14.12
N THR A 254 -1.47 -15.84 15.24
CA THR A 254 -0.65 -15.61 16.43
C THR A 254 -0.43 -16.84 17.30
N ALA A 255 -0.98 -18.01 16.92
CA ALA A 255 -0.63 -19.29 17.54
C ALA A 255 0.76 -19.78 17.07
N LEU A 256 1.23 -19.31 15.93
CA LEU A 256 2.57 -19.59 15.45
C LEU A 256 3.63 -18.86 16.29
N PRO A 257 4.83 -19.44 16.45
CA PRO A 257 5.95 -18.75 17.09
C PRO A 257 6.28 -17.44 16.35
N PRO A 258 6.41 -16.32 17.07
CA PRO A 258 6.63 -15.02 16.43
C PRO A 258 7.96 -14.96 15.69
N PRO A 259 8.02 -14.37 14.49
CA PRO A 259 9.27 -14.05 13.81
C PRO A 259 9.96 -12.87 14.52
N GLN A 260 11.24 -12.65 14.21
CA GLN A 260 11.97 -11.51 14.77
C GLN A 260 11.59 -10.19 14.08
N LEU A 261 10.31 -9.82 14.12
CA LEU A 261 9.86 -8.53 13.62
C LEU A 261 10.46 -7.40 14.45
N ARG A 262 10.98 -6.36 13.78
CA ARG A 262 11.50 -5.12 14.37
C ARG A 262 10.79 -3.88 13.84
N PHE A 263 10.14 -4.02 12.71
CA PHE A 263 9.43 -2.94 12.04
C PHE A 263 8.22 -3.50 11.30
N VAL A 264 7.08 -2.83 11.40
CA VAL A 264 5.87 -3.13 10.61
C VAL A 264 5.33 -1.81 10.09
N LEU A 265 5.07 -1.75 8.79
CA LEU A 265 4.42 -0.64 8.12
C LEU A 265 3.12 -1.11 7.47
N SER A 266 2.03 -0.40 7.72
CA SER A 266 0.71 -0.68 7.18
C SER A 266 0.17 0.50 6.37
N SER A 267 -0.51 0.20 5.27
CA SER A 267 -1.22 1.18 4.44
C SER A 267 -2.34 0.53 3.64
N GLY A 268 -3.12 1.35 2.94
CA GLY A 268 -4.21 0.91 2.06
C GLY A 268 -5.56 0.78 2.73
N GLY A 269 -5.66 1.03 4.03
CA GLY A 269 -6.91 1.00 4.79
C GLY A 269 -6.69 1.31 6.25
N GLN A 270 -7.78 1.39 7.01
CA GLN A 270 -7.72 1.63 8.46
C GLN A 270 -7.27 0.35 9.19
N LEU A 271 -6.19 0.43 9.95
CA LEU A 271 -5.74 -0.65 10.82
C LEU A 271 -6.54 -0.62 12.14
N GLN A 272 -7.27 -1.69 12.42
CA GLN A 272 -8.10 -1.82 13.62
C GLN A 272 -7.23 -1.94 14.88
N GLN A 273 -7.68 -1.34 15.99
CA GLN A 273 -6.95 -1.37 17.27
C GLN A 273 -6.75 -2.80 17.79
N SER A 274 -7.69 -3.71 17.52
CA SER A 274 -7.55 -5.13 17.86
C SER A 274 -6.37 -5.80 17.14
N ALA A 275 -6.13 -5.46 15.87
CA ALA A 275 -4.99 -5.98 15.12
C ALA A 275 -3.67 -5.40 15.64
N VAL A 276 -3.65 -4.13 16.03
CA VAL A 276 -2.49 -3.48 16.67
C VAL A 276 -2.12 -4.19 17.97
N ARG A 277 -3.11 -4.44 18.84
CA ARG A 277 -2.90 -5.14 20.13
C ARG A 277 -2.38 -6.56 19.91
N ARG A 278 -3.00 -7.33 19.03
CA ARG A 278 -2.54 -8.70 18.71
C ARG A 278 -1.11 -8.73 18.20
N LEU A 279 -0.74 -7.79 17.32
CA LEU A 279 0.61 -7.69 16.80
C LEU A 279 1.62 -7.39 17.92
N GLN A 280 1.28 -6.45 18.81
CA GLN A 280 2.11 -6.09 19.95
C GLN A 280 2.26 -7.25 20.95
N GLU A 281 1.17 -7.95 21.25
CA GLU A 281 1.17 -9.14 22.14
C GLU A 281 1.98 -10.29 21.54
N TRP A 282 1.87 -10.50 20.21
CA TRP A 282 2.54 -11.60 19.54
C TRP A 282 4.04 -11.39 19.34
N CYS A 283 4.49 -10.21 18.91
CA CYS A 283 5.88 -9.97 18.54
C CYS A 283 6.50 -8.70 19.14
N GLY A 284 5.79 -7.97 20.01
CA GLY A 284 6.29 -6.79 20.70
C GLY A 284 6.43 -5.54 19.82
N VAL A 285 5.89 -5.53 18.59
CA VAL A 285 6.06 -4.44 17.63
C VAL A 285 4.80 -3.59 17.52
N GLN A 286 4.97 -2.29 17.63
CA GLN A 286 3.95 -1.31 17.31
C GLN A 286 4.06 -0.91 15.84
N PRO A 287 2.98 -1.06 15.02
CA PRO A 287 3.03 -0.74 13.61
C PRO A 287 3.05 0.78 13.38
N ASP A 288 3.77 1.17 12.34
CA ASP A 288 3.61 2.46 11.71
C ASP A 288 2.53 2.37 10.62
N GLU A 289 1.84 3.46 10.35
CA GLU A 289 0.87 3.58 9.26
C GLU A 289 1.24 4.70 8.31
N ILE A 290 0.97 4.50 7.02
CA ILE A 290 1.05 5.52 5.97
C ILE A 290 -0.35 5.84 5.48
N TYR A 291 -0.65 7.12 5.38
CA TYR A 291 -1.80 7.66 4.68
C TYR A 291 -1.39 8.25 3.34
N GLY A 292 -2.13 7.89 2.30
CA GLY A 292 -1.93 8.37 0.95
C GLY A 292 -2.79 7.63 -0.07
N SER A 293 -2.67 8.01 -1.32
CA SER A 293 -3.32 7.41 -2.48
C SER A 293 -2.35 7.22 -3.64
N THR A 294 -2.79 6.59 -4.72
CA THR A 294 -1.94 6.46 -5.92
C THR A 294 -1.57 7.82 -6.50
N GLU A 295 -2.49 8.77 -6.44
CA GLU A 295 -2.29 10.13 -6.94
C GLU A 295 -1.36 10.94 -6.04
N SER A 296 -1.58 10.88 -4.74
CA SER A 296 -0.87 11.71 -3.76
C SER A 296 0.54 11.17 -3.42
N GLY A 297 0.73 9.86 -3.43
CA GLY A 297 1.85 9.26 -2.70
C GLY A 297 1.63 9.42 -1.19
N VAL A 298 2.72 9.50 -0.43
CA VAL A 298 2.68 9.67 1.04
C VAL A 298 2.22 11.08 1.42
N VAL A 299 1.08 11.18 2.09
CA VAL A 299 0.54 12.44 2.65
C VAL A 299 0.84 12.56 4.14
N GLY A 300 0.75 11.46 4.86
CA GLY A 300 0.98 11.44 6.30
C GLY A 300 1.46 10.09 6.81
N PHE A 301 2.05 10.12 7.97
CA PHE A 301 2.47 8.92 8.69
C PHE A 301 2.10 9.03 10.16
N ARG A 302 1.96 7.89 10.83
CA ARG A 302 1.81 7.84 12.29
C ARG A 302 2.35 6.54 12.84
N ARG A 303 2.65 6.52 14.14
CA ARG A 303 2.99 5.32 14.90
C ARG A 303 1.86 5.00 15.87
N ARG A 304 1.50 3.74 15.95
CA ARG A 304 0.41 3.27 16.83
C ARG A 304 0.96 2.90 18.21
N ASP A 305 1.46 3.89 18.93
CA ASP A 305 2.10 3.74 20.26
C ASP A 305 1.14 3.85 21.47
N GLY A 306 -0.16 3.82 21.20
CA GLY A 306 -1.22 3.80 22.23
C GLY A 306 -1.72 5.17 22.67
N GLY A 307 -1.13 6.27 22.21
CA GLY A 307 -1.47 7.60 22.71
C GLY A 307 -2.10 8.56 21.71
N GLN A 308 -1.70 8.55 20.46
CA GLN A 308 -2.17 9.56 19.50
C GLN A 308 -2.61 8.94 18.18
N GLU A 309 -3.86 9.21 17.82
CA GLU A 309 -4.39 8.82 16.51
C GLU A 309 -4.13 9.87 15.41
N LEU A 310 -3.39 10.94 15.75
CA LEU A 310 -3.08 12.01 14.80
C LEU A 310 -2.04 11.57 13.78
N TRP A 311 -2.28 11.94 12.55
CA TRP A 311 -1.32 11.82 11.46
C TRP A 311 -0.35 13.00 11.50
N GLN A 312 0.88 12.77 11.08
CA GLN A 312 1.92 13.78 10.95
C GLN A 312 2.29 13.98 9.48
N LEU A 313 2.42 15.21 9.04
CA LEU A 313 2.95 15.54 7.72
C LEU A 313 4.45 15.24 7.66
N PRO A 314 4.93 14.53 6.61
CA PRO A 314 6.36 14.35 6.41
C PRO A 314 7.05 15.66 6.03
N PRO A 315 8.38 15.76 6.22
CA PRO A 315 9.14 16.91 5.77
C PRO A 315 8.94 17.21 4.27
N GLY A 316 8.72 18.48 3.91
CA GLY A 316 8.51 18.90 2.53
C GLY A 316 7.10 18.63 1.97
N VAL A 317 6.20 18.05 2.76
CA VAL A 317 4.78 17.89 2.43
C VAL A 317 3.99 19.00 3.09
N GLN A 318 3.14 19.67 2.32
CA GLN A 318 2.32 20.78 2.78
C GLN A 318 0.85 20.61 2.37
N LEU A 319 -0.05 21.14 3.18
CA LEU A 319 -1.47 21.19 2.92
C LEU A 319 -1.95 22.64 2.89
N SER A 320 -2.69 23.00 1.85
CA SER A 320 -3.41 24.27 1.72
C SER A 320 -4.92 24.02 1.56
N GLY A 321 -5.68 25.05 1.24
CA GLY A 321 -7.15 24.97 1.12
C GLY A 321 -7.84 24.88 2.48
N SER A 322 -9.12 24.53 2.49
CA SER A 322 -9.90 24.30 3.71
C SER A 322 -9.74 22.86 4.22
N ASP A 323 -10.22 22.58 5.44
CA ASP A 323 -10.27 21.23 5.98
C ASP A 323 -11.25 20.32 5.23
N GLU A 324 -12.29 20.90 4.63
CA GLU A 324 -13.23 20.20 3.76
C GLU A 324 -12.66 19.92 2.37
N GLU A 325 -11.79 20.79 1.86
CA GLU A 325 -11.16 20.71 0.54
C GLU A 325 -9.64 20.94 0.62
N PRO A 326 -8.91 20.02 1.25
CA PRO A 326 -7.49 20.15 1.37
C PRO A 326 -6.79 19.91 0.03
N VAL A 327 -5.73 20.68 -0.21
CA VAL A 327 -4.87 20.59 -1.39
C VAL A 327 -3.46 20.22 -0.94
N LEU A 328 -2.94 19.13 -1.50
CA LEU A 328 -1.60 18.63 -1.21
C LEU A 328 -0.57 19.28 -2.13
N HIS A 329 0.54 19.74 -1.54
CA HIS A 329 1.74 20.18 -2.23
C HIS A 329 2.90 19.25 -1.83
N ALA A 330 3.39 18.44 -2.76
CA ALA A 330 4.46 17.49 -2.52
C ALA A 330 5.15 17.11 -3.84
N ALA A 331 6.48 17.07 -3.85
CA ALA A 331 7.27 16.78 -5.04
C ALA A 331 6.96 15.42 -5.67
N HIS A 332 6.49 14.47 -4.88
CA HIS A 332 6.15 13.11 -5.28
C HIS A 332 4.67 12.93 -5.70
N ALA A 333 3.81 13.94 -5.51
CA ALA A 333 2.42 13.87 -5.95
C ALA A 333 2.29 13.90 -7.47
N ALA A 334 1.22 13.32 -8.02
CA ALA A 334 0.95 13.35 -9.46
C ALA A 334 0.78 14.78 -10.00
N ALA A 335 0.31 15.71 -9.16
CA ALA A 335 0.26 17.15 -9.40
C ALA A 335 1.01 17.89 -8.28
N PRO A 336 2.35 18.07 -8.38
CA PRO A 336 3.15 18.63 -7.29
C PRO A 336 2.77 20.04 -6.85
N GLN A 337 2.24 20.84 -7.76
CA GLN A 337 1.86 22.24 -7.52
C GLN A 337 0.51 22.41 -6.80
N GLY A 338 -0.26 21.33 -6.65
CA GLY A 338 -1.52 21.31 -5.94
C GLY A 338 -2.41 20.17 -6.39
N LEU A 339 -2.53 19.15 -5.53
CA LEU A 339 -3.41 18.00 -5.74
C LEU A 339 -4.57 18.07 -4.75
N PRO A 340 -5.82 18.26 -5.21
CA PRO A 340 -6.98 18.18 -4.34
C PRO A 340 -7.10 16.77 -3.74
N LEU A 341 -7.20 16.68 -2.41
CA LEU A 341 -7.43 15.40 -1.73
C LEU A 341 -8.92 15.08 -1.71
N SER A 342 -9.24 13.79 -1.79
CA SER A 342 -10.63 13.31 -1.68
C SER A 342 -11.09 13.17 -0.24
N ASP A 343 -10.17 13.23 0.72
CA ASP A 343 -10.46 13.10 2.15
C ASP A 343 -10.61 14.47 2.79
N ARG A 344 -11.49 14.56 3.77
CA ARG A 344 -11.62 15.70 4.69
C ARG A 344 -10.64 15.51 5.83
N LEU A 345 -10.03 16.58 6.24
CA LEU A 345 -9.03 16.58 7.31
C LEU A 345 -9.46 17.57 8.40
N ARG A 346 -8.93 17.41 9.61
CA ARG A 346 -8.87 18.47 10.61
C ARG A 346 -7.41 18.73 10.92
N ARG A 347 -6.91 19.90 10.52
CA ARG A 347 -5.49 20.26 10.71
C ARG A 347 -5.25 20.85 12.09
N HIS A 348 -4.11 20.51 12.68
CA HIS A 348 -3.59 21.09 13.92
C HIS A 348 -2.38 21.96 13.58
N GLY A 349 -2.15 23.02 14.35
CA GLY A 349 -1.12 24.03 14.05
C GLY A 349 0.34 23.57 14.06
N ASP A 350 0.58 22.31 14.46
CA ASP A 350 1.89 21.69 14.60
C ASP A 350 2.24 20.68 13.48
N GLY A 351 1.56 20.77 12.33
CA GLY A 351 1.76 19.85 11.21
C GLY A 351 1.08 18.49 11.37
N ARG A 352 0.29 18.30 12.44
CA ARG A 352 -0.54 17.12 12.65
C ARG A 352 -1.94 17.31 12.10
N PHE A 353 -2.64 16.22 11.81
CA PHE A 353 -4.02 16.25 11.32
C PHE A 353 -4.78 14.96 11.65
N GLU A 354 -6.10 15.05 11.64
CA GLU A 354 -7.04 13.94 11.72
C GLU A 354 -7.67 13.68 10.35
N LEU A 355 -7.96 12.42 10.05
CA LEU A 355 -8.76 12.02 8.88
C LEU A 355 -10.23 11.97 9.28
N LEU A 356 -11.05 12.82 8.66
CA LEU A 356 -12.50 12.88 8.89
C LEU A 356 -13.30 12.00 7.91
N GLY A 357 -12.61 11.34 6.98
CA GLY A 357 -13.19 10.45 5.97
C GLY A 357 -13.35 11.10 4.60
N ARG A 358 -13.74 10.28 3.62
CA ARG A 358 -13.80 10.69 2.21
C ARG A 358 -15.02 11.56 1.90
N ARG A 359 -14.83 12.56 1.07
CA ARG A 359 -15.92 13.41 0.55
C ARG A 359 -16.91 12.63 -0.30
N ASP A 360 -16.46 11.67 -1.08
CA ASP A 360 -17.31 10.80 -1.91
C ASP A 360 -18.09 9.76 -1.09
N ARG A 361 -17.83 9.63 0.22
CA ARG A 361 -18.63 8.87 1.18
C ARG A 361 -19.70 9.72 1.90
N ILE A 362 -19.89 10.97 1.50
CA ILE A 362 -21.04 11.76 1.90
C ILE A 362 -22.13 11.54 0.87
N VAL A 363 -23.22 10.93 1.29
CA VAL A 363 -24.37 10.65 0.43
C VAL A 363 -25.52 11.59 0.77
N LYS A 364 -26.32 11.93 -0.24
CA LYS A 364 -27.55 12.72 -0.05
C LYS A 364 -28.74 11.75 -0.09
N ILE A 365 -29.41 11.60 1.05
CA ILE A 365 -30.67 10.84 1.15
C ILE A 365 -31.76 11.80 1.62
N GLU A 366 -32.81 11.99 0.82
CA GLU A 366 -33.95 12.87 1.12
C GLU A 366 -33.48 14.27 1.59
N ASP A 367 -32.65 14.96 0.81
CA ASP A 367 -32.09 16.31 1.09
C ASP A 367 -31.14 16.42 2.31
N ARG A 368 -30.82 15.33 2.99
CA ARG A 368 -29.85 15.31 4.10
C ARG A 368 -28.54 14.73 3.67
N ARG A 369 -27.47 15.38 4.07
CA ARG A 369 -26.10 14.88 3.86
C ARG A 369 -25.73 13.94 5.00
N ILE A 370 -25.33 12.72 4.66
CA ILE A 370 -24.96 11.67 5.62
C ILE A 370 -23.53 11.21 5.32
N SER A 371 -22.67 11.24 6.31
CA SER A 371 -21.33 10.66 6.22
C SER A 371 -21.40 9.16 6.48
N LEU A 372 -21.23 8.33 5.46
CA LEU A 372 -21.16 6.88 5.63
C LEU A 372 -19.98 6.45 6.52
N THR A 373 -18.90 7.24 6.51
CA THR A 373 -17.73 7.01 7.38
C THR A 373 -18.08 7.22 8.85
N GLU A 374 -18.80 8.27 9.18
CA GLU A 374 -19.25 8.53 10.55
C GLU A 374 -20.19 7.43 11.05
N VAL A 375 -21.19 7.08 10.25
CA VAL A 375 -22.12 5.99 10.59
C VAL A 375 -21.37 4.68 10.81
N ARG A 376 -20.38 4.35 9.97
CA ARG A 376 -19.55 3.18 10.13
C ARG A 376 -18.74 3.22 11.43
N THR A 377 -18.15 4.37 11.76
CA THR A 377 -17.36 4.54 13.00
C THR A 377 -18.23 4.32 14.24
N GLN A 378 -19.44 4.89 14.26
CA GLN A 378 -20.38 4.70 15.37
C GLN A 378 -20.90 3.26 15.47
N LEU A 379 -21.09 2.60 14.33
CA LEU A 379 -21.50 1.20 14.29
C LEU A 379 -20.39 0.26 14.79
N LEU A 380 -19.12 0.53 14.46
CA LEU A 380 -17.96 -0.20 14.99
C LEU A 380 -17.79 -0.02 16.51
N ALA A 381 -18.25 1.09 17.06
CA ALA A 381 -18.23 1.35 18.48
C ALA A 381 -19.39 0.68 19.26
N CYS A 382 -20.35 0.06 18.56
CA CYS A 382 -21.44 -0.66 19.18
C CYS A 382 -20.98 -2.00 19.74
N SER A 383 -21.60 -2.42 20.84
CA SER A 383 -21.27 -3.66 21.52
C SER A 383 -21.52 -4.88 20.62
N GLY A 384 -20.51 -5.78 20.53
CA GLY A 384 -20.60 -7.02 19.76
C GLY A 384 -20.36 -6.88 18.27
N VAL A 385 -19.95 -5.71 17.76
CA VAL A 385 -19.56 -5.51 16.37
C VAL A 385 -18.05 -5.73 16.23
N ALA A 386 -17.65 -6.73 15.41
CA ALA A 386 -16.26 -7.01 15.11
C ALA A 386 -15.77 -6.22 13.88
N ASP A 387 -16.63 -6.11 12.86
CA ASP A 387 -16.36 -5.34 11.64
C ASP A 387 -17.68 -4.91 10.98
N CYS A 388 -17.68 -3.83 10.22
CA CYS A 388 -18.88 -3.42 9.48
C CYS A 388 -18.53 -2.56 8.27
N GLU A 389 -19.52 -2.44 7.36
CA GLU A 389 -19.50 -1.48 6.27
C GLU A 389 -20.89 -0.91 6.05
N VAL A 390 -20.97 0.37 5.62
CA VAL A 390 -22.22 1.08 5.41
C VAL A 390 -22.33 1.50 3.95
N VAL A 391 -23.47 1.23 3.35
CA VAL A 391 -23.77 1.53 1.93
C VAL A 391 -25.15 2.13 1.78
N VAL A 392 -25.39 2.79 0.65
CA VAL A 392 -26.74 3.20 0.25
C VAL A 392 -27.39 2.02 -0.47
N VAL A 393 -28.60 1.67 -0.03
CA VAL A 393 -29.40 0.58 -0.61
C VAL A 393 -30.81 1.08 -0.94
N GLN A 394 -31.50 0.39 -1.82
CA GLN A 394 -32.89 0.66 -2.13
C GLN A 394 -33.80 -0.15 -1.20
N ALA A 395 -34.82 0.53 -0.65
CA ALA A 395 -35.93 -0.09 0.06
C ALA A 395 -37.21 0.27 -0.68
N GLY A 396 -37.59 -0.56 -1.65
CA GLY A 396 -38.63 -0.22 -2.62
C GLY A 396 -38.24 1.00 -3.48
N ARG A 397 -39.00 2.09 -3.43
CA ARG A 397 -38.68 3.32 -4.19
C ARG A 397 -37.82 4.34 -3.43
N ARG A 398 -37.42 4.06 -2.20
CA ARG A 398 -36.66 4.99 -1.36
C ARG A 398 -35.22 4.48 -1.12
N ALA A 399 -34.24 5.39 -1.25
CA ALA A 399 -32.89 5.13 -0.81
C ALA A 399 -32.81 5.18 0.72
N CYS A 400 -32.09 4.27 1.32
CA CYS A 400 -31.79 4.27 2.75
C CYS A 400 -30.38 3.72 3.02
N LEU A 401 -29.91 3.84 4.26
CA LEU A 401 -28.67 3.21 4.68
C LEU A 401 -28.88 1.71 4.96
N GLY A 402 -27.99 0.90 4.42
CA GLY A 402 -27.80 -0.50 4.76
C GLY A 402 -26.46 -0.69 5.47
N ALA A 403 -26.39 -1.63 6.43
CA ALA A 403 -25.18 -2.00 7.12
C ALA A 403 -24.91 -3.49 6.93
N VAL A 404 -23.71 -3.83 6.46
CA VAL A 404 -23.14 -5.18 6.48
C VAL A 404 -22.32 -5.29 7.74
N VAL A 405 -22.60 -6.28 8.59
CA VAL A 405 -22.04 -6.38 9.95
C VAL A 405 -21.48 -7.76 10.19
N VAL A 406 -20.28 -7.80 10.75
CA VAL A 406 -19.68 -9.00 11.35
C VAL A 406 -19.81 -8.88 12.87
N LEU A 407 -20.45 -9.83 13.48
CA LEU A 407 -20.59 -9.87 14.95
C LEU A 407 -19.43 -10.65 15.57
N SER A 408 -19.03 -10.25 16.78
CA SER A 408 -18.02 -10.96 17.58
C SER A 408 -18.52 -12.28 18.12
N GLN A 409 -19.86 -12.43 18.25
CA GLN A 409 -20.56 -13.62 18.70
C GLN A 409 -21.80 -13.84 17.83
N ALA A 410 -22.25 -15.07 17.71
CA ALA A 410 -23.46 -15.39 16.94
C ALA A 410 -24.70 -14.65 17.46
N ASP A 411 -25.59 -14.24 16.54
CA ASP A 411 -26.88 -13.62 16.87
C ASP A 411 -27.92 -14.73 17.11
N GLU A 412 -27.87 -15.34 18.29
CA GLU A 412 -28.71 -16.50 18.64
C GLU A 412 -30.22 -16.13 18.70
N ASP A 413 -30.53 -14.87 18.99
CA ASP A 413 -31.92 -14.42 19.17
C ASP A 413 -32.48 -13.66 17.95
N GLY A 414 -31.68 -13.49 16.88
CA GLY A 414 -32.08 -12.77 15.66
C GLY A 414 -32.42 -11.29 15.88
N ARG A 415 -31.97 -10.69 16.98
CA ARG A 415 -32.31 -9.32 17.38
C ARG A 415 -31.19 -8.32 17.25
N ALA A 416 -30.00 -8.75 16.79
CA ALA A 416 -28.82 -7.87 16.68
C ALA A 416 -29.12 -6.60 15.91
N GLY A 417 -29.83 -6.66 14.79
CA GLY A 417 -30.19 -5.48 14.00
C GLY A 417 -31.00 -4.44 14.77
N ARG A 418 -31.97 -4.88 15.58
CA ARG A 418 -32.77 -3.96 16.41
C ARG A 418 -31.95 -3.37 17.55
N ARG A 419 -31.11 -4.16 18.18
CA ARG A 419 -30.19 -3.72 19.25
C ARG A 419 -29.22 -2.67 18.72
N LEU A 420 -28.55 -2.94 17.62
CA LEU A 420 -27.62 -1.99 16.99
C LEU A 420 -28.30 -0.69 16.55
N ALA A 421 -29.50 -0.79 15.93
CA ALA A 421 -30.26 0.39 15.57
C ALA A 421 -30.68 1.22 16.80
N SER A 422 -31.04 0.57 17.91
CA SER A 422 -31.36 1.25 19.16
C SER A 422 -30.13 1.96 19.77
N GLU A 423 -29.00 1.29 19.79
CA GLU A 423 -27.73 1.85 20.30
C GLU A 423 -27.24 3.01 19.43
N LEU A 424 -27.34 2.90 18.09
CA LEU A 424 -26.99 3.97 17.18
C LEU A 424 -27.87 5.23 17.33
N ARG A 425 -29.16 5.09 17.67
CA ARG A 425 -30.05 6.24 17.93
C ARG A 425 -29.62 7.08 19.12
N THR A 426 -28.83 6.58 20.04
CA THR A 426 -28.27 7.37 21.14
C THR A 426 -27.03 8.19 20.71
N ARG A 427 -26.46 7.91 19.55
CA ARG A 427 -25.20 8.51 19.06
C ARG A 427 -25.35 9.26 17.76
N LEU A 428 -26.36 8.91 16.96
CA LEU A 428 -26.61 9.46 15.63
C LEU A 428 -28.05 9.98 15.50
N GLU A 429 -28.23 10.96 14.64
CA GLU A 429 -29.56 11.39 14.24
C GLU A 429 -30.33 10.26 13.55
N ALA A 430 -31.62 10.21 13.73
CA ALA A 430 -32.49 9.10 13.29
C ALA A 430 -32.34 8.76 11.79
N HIS A 431 -32.06 9.75 10.94
CA HIS A 431 -31.88 9.56 9.50
C HIS A 431 -30.50 8.96 9.13
N CYS A 432 -29.51 9.00 10.05
CA CYS A 432 -28.19 8.40 9.90
C CYS A 432 -28.16 6.93 10.36
N VAL A 433 -29.22 6.42 10.96
CA VAL A 433 -29.26 5.03 11.44
C VAL A 433 -29.63 4.10 10.28
N PRO A 434 -28.82 3.03 10.01
CA PRO A 434 -29.15 2.05 8.98
C PRO A 434 -30.51 1.40 9.20
N ARG A 435 -31.28 1.26 8.12
CA ARG A 435 -32.61 0.63 8.14
C ARG A 435 -32.59 -0.85 7.80
N ARG A 436 -31.54 -1.28 7.08
CA ARG A 436 -31.32 -2.69 6.71
C ARG A 436 -29.98 -3.16 7.26
N PHE A 437 -29.97 -4.34 7.87
CA PHE A 437 -28.76 -4.98 8.37
C PHE A 437 -28.63 -6.35 7.72
N VAL A 438 -27.43 -6.65 7.23
CA VAL A 438 -27.03 -7.98 6.74
C VAL A 438 -25.87 -8.43 7.59
N PHE A 439 -25.99 -9.63 8.17
CA PHE A 439 -24.93 -10.22 9.01
C PHE A 439 -24.15 -11.25 8.21
N THR A 440 -22.84 -11.18 8.29
CA THR A 440 -21.92 -12.07 7.57
C THR A 440 -20.77 -12.51 8.48
N SER A 441 -20.09 -13.59 8.11
CA SER A 441 -18.86 -14.03 8.82
C SER A 441 -17.65 -13.14 8.49
N ALA A 442 -17.63 -12.48 7.33
CA ALA A 442 -16.60 -11.55 6.91
C ALA A 442 -17.16 -10.50 5.94
N ILE A 443 -16.64 -9.28 5.97
CA ILE A 443 -16.99 -8.25 4.97
C ILE A 443 -16.36 -8.65 3.62
N PRO A 444 -17.13 -8.71 2.52
CA PRO A 444 -16.60 -9.03 1.20
C PRO A 444 -15.54 -8.01 0.76
N THR A 445 -14.44 -8.55 0.23
CA THR A 445 -13.34 -7.76 -0.31
C THR A 445 -12.99 -8.22 -1.72
N ASP A 446 -12.43 -7.32 -2.53
CA ASP A 446 -11.82 -7.69 -3.80
C ASP A 446 -10.43 -8.36 -3.57
N SER A 447 -9.76 -8.73 -4.67
CA SER A 447 -8.41 -9.32 -4.63
C SER A 447 -7.35 -8.41 -4.00
N LEU A 448 -7.67 -7.14 -3.77
CA LEU A 448 -6.80 -6.12 -3.17
C LEU A 448 -7.11 -5.86 -1.69
N GLY A 449 -8.10 -6.58 -1.12
CA GLY A 449 -8.59 -6.35 0.23
C GLY A 449 -9.45 -5.09 0.36
N LYS A 450 -9.85 -4.45 -0.76
CA LYS A 450 -10.79 -3.33 -0.75
C LYS A 450 -12.22 -3.85 -0.67
N ARG A 451 -13.14 -3.00 -0.22
CA ARG A 451 -14.57 -3.29 -0.04
C ARG A 451 -15.39 -2.56 -1.11
N PRO A 452 -15.50 -3.09 -2.35
CA PRO A 452 -16.24 -2.44 -3.42
C PRO A 452 -17.73 -2.33 -3.07
N GLN A 453 -18.32 -1.18 -3.31
CA GLN A 453 -19.73 -0.92 -3.01
C GLN A 453 -20.65 -1.95 -3.70
N ALA A 454 -20.32 -2.34 -4.94
CA ALA A 454 -21.12 -3.32 -5.69
C ALA A 454 -21.23 -4.68 -4.98
N LEU A 455 -20.13 -5.18 -4.38
CA LEU A 455 -20.14 -6.43 -3.63
C LEU A 455 -20.98 -6.33 -2.34
N LEU A 456 -20.96 -5.16 -1.71
CA LEU A 456 -21.70 -4.91 -0.48
C LEU A 456 -23.21 -4.75 -0.75
N THR A 457 -23.58 -4.04 -1.82
CA THR A 457 -25.00 -3.86 -2.18
C THR A 457 -25.64 -5.17 -2.63
N ALA A 458 -24.91 -6.03 -3.35
CA ALA A 458 -25.40 -7.34 -3.79
C ALA A 458 -25.87 -8.24 -2.62
N LEU A 459 -25.30 -8.08 -1.43
CA LEU A 459 -25.73 -8.82 -0.23
C LEU A 459 -27.15 -8.47 0.21
N PHE A 460 -27.60 -7.25 -0.06
CA PHE A 460 -28.95 -6.82 0.28
C PHE A 460 -30.00 -7.29 -0.73
N ASP A 461 -29.58 -7.53 -1.98
CA ASP A 461 -30.44 -8.05 -3.04
C ASP A 461 -30.69 -9.57 -2.83
N ALA A 462 -29.68 -10.30 -2.36
CA ALA A 462 -29.77 -11.72 -2.05
C ALA A 462 -30.55 -12.03 -0.74
N ALA A 463 -30.70 -11.03 0.15
CA ALA A 463 -31.41 -11.16 1.42
C ALA A 463 -32.88 -10.69 1.34
N THR A 464 -33.40 -10.41 0.16
CA THR A 464 -34.80 -10.04 -0.11
C THR A 464 -35.53 -11.22 -0.69
#